data_8a9f5933398d564c0082a3563fcb5114
#
_entry.id   8a9f5933398d564c0082a3563fcb5114
#
_cell.length_a   1.000
_cell.length_b   1.000
_cell.length_c   1.000
_cell.angle_alpha   90.00
_cell.angle_beta   90.00
_cell.angle_gamma   90.00
#
_symmetry.space_group_name_H-M   'P 1'
#
loop_
_entity.id
_entity.type
_entity.pdbx_description
1 polymer ?
#
loop_
_entity_poly.entity_id
_entity_poly.type
_entity_poly.pdbx_seq_one_letter_code
_entity_poly.pdbx_strand_id
1 'polypeptide(L)'
;DSSWRVVDVPHDYFTETEFKPENLISHGYKTRHNAWYRKSFKLPREYDGKHIMLSFEGMAVTARVYFNGSLVGRSFSAYAPLDIDVTDRAFFGDRTNVIAVYIDGMTTEGWWYEGAGIYRHVRLIVKEPLHIAHDSIFAKPELIEDSGNDWRVICEATAENSSYEDRKFRIRTELLYKGEAVSVGESEELTCPADGKATARHTLVVTDPARWDIDDPELYTARFSLVSGDISDEEETTFGFRTFTVDPDKGFFLNGREIKLKGTCNHQDHAGVGVAVPDSIQYYRIKRLKELGTNAYRCSHNMPAKEILDACDRLGLLVMDEN
;
A
#
# COMPACT_ATOMS: atom_id res chain seq x y z
N ASP A 1 -0.46 27.39 19.39
CA ASP A 1 0.85 27.72 19.99
C ASP A 1 1.80 28.15 18.88
N SER A 2 2.43 29.32 19.03
CA SER A 2 3.32 29.93 18.02
C SER A 2 4.65 29.18 17.82
N SER A 3 4.94 28.19 18.68
CA SER A 3 6.13 27.34 18.53
C SER A 3 5.97 26.25 17.47
N TRP A 4 4.75 25.96 17.03
CA TRP A 4 4.48 24.98 15.98
C TRP A 4 4.63 25.61 14.61
N ARG A 5 5.32 24.92 13.71
CA ARG A 5 5.38 25.29 12.31
C ARG A 5 4.47 24.39 11.47
N VAL A 6 4.03 24.90 10.34
CA VAL A 6 3.25 24.14 9.37
C VAL A 6 4.20 23.35 8.47
N VAL A 7 3.90 22.06 8.29
CA VAL A 7 4.61 21.17 7.38
C VAL A 7 3.59 20.37 6.57
N ASP A 8 3.97 19.97 5.37
CA ASP A 8 3.23 18.99 4.59
C ASP A 8 3.77 17.59 4.90
N VAL A 9 2.95 16.56 4.70
CA VAL A 9 3.36 15.16 4.75
C VAL A 9 3.21 14.56 3.35
N PRO A 10 4.11 13.69 2.92
CA PRO A 10 5.25 13.07 3.61
C PRO A 10 6.34 14.06 4.07
N HIS A 11 6.91 13.81 5.26
CA HIS A 11 7.91 14.69 5.86
C HIS A 11 9.00 13.90 6.60
N ASP A 12 10.26 14.22 6.30
CA ASP A 12 11.44 13.72 7.00
C ASP A 12 12.17 14.89 7.66
N TYR A 13 11.96 15.07 8.97
CA TYR A 13 12.53 16.21 9.68
C TYR A 13 14.05 16.08 9.94
N PHE A 14 14.65 14.90 9.73
CA PHE A 14 16.10 14.78 9.81
C PHE A 14 16.80 15.49 8.66
N THR A 15 16.17 15.65 7.51
CA THR A 15 16.75 16.44 6.40
C THR A 15 17.03 17.87 6.78
N GLU A 16 16.35 18.42 7.76
CA GLU A 16 16.44 19.79 8.22
C GLU A 16 17.45 19.98 9.36
N THR A 17 17.98 18.89 9.93
CA THR A 17 18.94 18.96 11.03
C THR A 17 20.37 19.16 10.53
N GLU A 18 21.24 19.60 11.43
CA GLU A 18 22.67 19.81 11.15
C GLU A 18 23.42 18.48 11.00
N PHE A 19 24.45 18.50 10.15
CA PHE A 19 25.45 17.44 10.09
C PHE A 19 26.48 17.64 11.20
N LYS A 20 26.79 16.59 11.94
CA LYS A 20 27.82 16.62 12.97
C LYS A 20 28.71 15.39 12.88
N PRO A 21 30.03 15.56 12.89
CA PRO A 21 30.97 14.45 12.71
C PRO A 21 30.91 13.39 13.80
N GLU A 22 30.40 13.73 15.00
CA GLU A 22 30.17 12.83 16.12
C GLU A 22 28.91 11.95 15.99
N ASN A 23 28.03 12.28 15.05
CA ASN A 23 26.81 11.51 14.80
C ASN A 23 27.08 10.23 14.00
N LEU A 24 26.10 9.33 13.97
CA LEU A 24 26.22 8.04 13.31
C LEU A 24 26.38 8.20 11.79
N ILE A 25 27.49 7.68 11.25
CA ILE A 25 27.78 7.68 9.81
C ILE A 25 26.70 6.94 9.00
N SER A 26 26.22 5.79 9.50
CA SER A 26 25.17 5.00 8.87
C SER A 26 23.82 5.74 8.72
N HIS A 27 23.62 6.79 9.53
CA HIS A 27 22.44 7.65 9.47
C HIS A 27 22.74 9.04 8.89
N GLY A 28 23.77 9.13 8.05
CA GLY A 28 24.12 10.37 7.32
C GLY A 28 24.63 11.51 8.18
N TYR A 29 25.21 11.23 9.36
CA TYR A 29 25.73 12.24 10.31
C TYR A 29 24.67 13.26 10.79
N LYS A 30 23.38 13.01 10.57
CA LYS A 30 22.29 13.89 10.97
C LYS A 30 22.09 13.90 12.48
N THR A 31 21.76 15.07 13.03
CA THR A 31 21.36 15.19 14.44
C THR A 31 19.97 14.62 14.64
N ARG A 32 19.87 13.65 15.56
CA ARG A 32 18.63 12.92 15.83
C ARG A 32 17.90 13.55 17.02
N HIS A 33 16.58 13.57 16.95
CA HIS A 33 15.71 14.03 18.05
C HIS A 33 14.28 13.46 17.87
N ASN A 34 13.48 13.58 18.90
CA ASN A 34 12.06 13.24 18.87
C ASN A 34 11.23 14.41 18.35
N ALA A 35 10.07 14.14 17.78
CA ALA A 35 9.18 15.17 17.28
C ALA A 35 7.71 14.85 17.52
N TRP A 36 6.88 15.89 17.46
CA TRP A 36 5.44 15.81 17.48
C TRP A 36 4.87 16.39 16.19
N TYR A 37 3.86 15.72 15.65
CA TYR A 37 2.97 16.26 14.62
C TYR A 37 1.58 16.46 15.21
N ARG A 38 0.86 17.45 14.70
CA ARG A 38 -0.51 17.72 15.11
C ARG A 38 -1.32 18.26 13.94
N LYS A 39 -2.53 17.71 13.77
CA LYS A 39 -3.51 18.18 12.79
C LYS A 39 -4.87 18.29 13.43
N SER A 40 -5.55 19.42 13.18
CA SER A 40 -6.93 19.65 13.57
C SER A 40 -7.80 19.73 12.32
N PHE A 41 -8.95 19.05 12.33
CA PHE A 41 -9.87 19.01 11.21
C PHE A 41 -11.30 18.72 11.67
N LYS A 42 -12.27 18.96 10.79
CA LYS A 42 -13.69 18.63 11.02
C LYS A 42 -14.10 17.50 10.08
N LEU A 43 -14.99 16.64 10.56
CA LEU A 43 -15.65 15.64 9.73
C LEU A 43 -17.08 16.11 9.44
N PRO A 44 -17.54 16.00 8.19
CA PRO A 44 -18.93 16.30 7.83
C PRO A 44 -19.91 15.49 8.69
N ARG A 45 -21.09 16.04 8.93
CA ARG A 45 -22.14 15.37 9.71
C ARG A 45 -22.65 14.10 9.01
N GLU A 46 -22.59 14.04 7.69
CA GLU A 46 -22.96 12.90 6.87
C GLU A 46 -22.05 11.66 7.04
N TYR A 47 -20.91 11.82 7.72
CA TYR A 47 -20.03 10.69 8.07
C TYR A 47 -20.40 10.06 9.42
N ASP A 48 -21.34 10.63 10.16
CA ASP A 48 -21.86 10.04 11.38
C ASP A 48 -22.57 8.71 11.08
N GLY A 49 -22.15 7.65 11.73
CA GLY A 49 -22.61 6.28 11.46
C GLY A 49 -21.80 5.52 10.40
N LYS A 50 -20.78 6.14 9.78
CA LYS A 50 -19.85 5.46 8.88
C LYS A 50 -18.63 4.93 9.64
N HIS A 51 -17.94 3.95 9.05
CA HIS A 51 -16.64 3.48 9.53
C HIS A 51 -15.55 4.51 9.20
N ILE A 52 -14.78 4.93 10.20
CA ILE A 52 -13.74 5.97 10.08
C ILE A 52 -12.40 5.37 10.47
N MET A 53 -11.48 5.28 9.53
CA MET A 53 -10.14 4.73 9.75
C MET A 53 -9.05 5.76 9.40
N LEU A 54 -7.99 5.79 10.21
CA LEU A 54 -6.74 6.47 9.90
C LEU A 54 -5.72 5.43 9.43
N SER A 55 -5.19 5.59 8.23
CA SER A 55 -4.13 4.76 7.67
C SER A 55 -2.85 5.56 7.54
N PHE A 56 -1.78 5.07 8.15
CA PHE A 56 -0.42 5.60 8.06
C PHE A 56 0.43 4.57 7.31
N GLU A 57 0.88 4.89 6.12
CA GLU A 57 1.69 3.97 5.30
C GLU A 57 3.14 3.83 5.81
N GLY A 58 3.63 4.78 6.61
CA GLY A 58 4.95 4.69 7.22
C GLY A 58 5.28 5.87 8.13
N MET A 59 5.83 5.55 9.30
CA MET A 59 6.27 6.50 10.30
C MET A 59 7.63 6.08 10.87
N ALA A 60 8.69 6.86 10.65
CA ALA A 60 10.05 6.51 11.05
C ALA A 60 10.43 7.18 12.40
N VAL A 61 10.88 6.42 13.44
CA VAL A 61 11.05 4.97 13.45
C VAL A 61 9.94 4.33 14.29
N THR A 62 9.78 4.69 15.56
CA THR A 62 8.64 4.27 16.37
C THR A 62 7.69 5.44 16.60
N ALA A 63 6.40 5.14 16.61
CA ALA A 63 5.38 6.18 16.71
C ALA A 63 4.29 5.84 17.72
N ARG A 64 3.67 6.91 18.25
CA ARG A 64 2.44 6.84 19.05
C ARG A 64 1.43 7.80 18.47
N VAL A 65 0.26 7.28 18.12
CA VAL A 65 -0.83 8.05 17.53
C VAL A 65 -1.91 8.30 18.56
N TYR A 66 -2.27 9.56 18.72
CA TYR A 66 -3.36 10.00 19.59
C TYR A 66 -4.47 10.61 18.73
N PHE A 67 -5.69 10.24 19.03
CA PHE A 67 -6.88 10.82 18.41
C PHE A 67 -7.81 11.36 19.49
N ASN A 68 -8.14 12.64 19.41
CA ASN A 68 -8.97 13.35 20.41
C ASN A 68 -8.51 13.13 21.86
N GLY A 69 -7.19 13.13 22.07
CA GLY A 69 -6.56 12.97 23.38
C GLY A 69 -6.35 11.53 23.83
N SER A 70 -6.91 10.53 23.15
CA SER A 70 -6.73 9.11 23.48
C SER A 70 -5.58 8.51 22.65
N LEU A 71 -4.73 7.68 23.26
CA LEU A 71 -3.76 6.86 22.55
C LEU A 71 -4.52 5.77 21.79
N VAL A 72 -4.45 5.79 20.44
CA VAL A 72 -5.21 4.90 19.57
C VAL A 72 -4.33 3.91 18.80
N GLY A 73 -3.02 4.20 18.65
CA GLY A 73 -2.12 3.29 17.93
C GLY A 73 -0.66 3.47 18.29
N ARG A 74 0.14 2.44 18.03
CA ARG A 74 1.60 2.45 18.16
C ARG A 74 2.21 1.71 16.99
N SER A 75 3.27 2.28 16.41
CA SER A 75 4.13 1.60 15.45
C SER A 75 5.50 1.35 16.08
N PHE A 76 6.07 0.18 15.80
CA PHE A 76 7.40 -0.22 16.27
C PHE A 76 8.36 -0.45 15.09
N SER A 77 7.89 -0.26 13.87
CA SER A 77 8.68 -0.34 12.65
C SER A 77 8.39 0.88 11.78
N ALA A 78 9.45 1.41 11.15
CA ALA A 78 9.31 2.47 10.18
C ALA A 78 8.53 2.04 8.95
N TYR A 79 8.61 0.77 8.58
CA TYR A 79 8.20 0.25 7.26
C TYR A 79 6.82 -0.40 7.24
N ALA A 80 6.30 -0.79 8.40
CA ALA A 80 4.98 -1.38 8.52
C ALA A 80 3.88 -0.30 8.52
N PRO A 81 2.81 -0.45 7.74
CA PRO A 81 1.65 0.42 7.83
C PRO A 81 0.94 0.27 9.18
N LEU A 82 0.20 1.29 9.56
CA LEU A 82 -0.62 1.29 10.78
C LEU A 82 -2.02 1.81 10.45
N ASP A 83 -2.99 0.92 10.47
CA ASP A 83 -4.41 1.23 10.32
C ASP A 83 -5.09 1.27 11.68
N ILE A 84 -5.87 2.32 11.92
CA ILE A 84 -6.48 2.60 13.22
C ILE A 84 -7.94 2.94 13.01
N ASP A 85 -8.85 2.11 13.50
CA ASP A 85 -10.26 2.46 13.61
C ASP A 85 -10.44 3.54 14.70
N VAL A 86 -11.02 4.66 14.29
CA VAL A 86 -11.32 5.79 15.16
C VAL A 86 -12.81 6.15 15.19
N THR A 87 -13.65 5.28 14.66
CA THR A 87 -15.11 5.48 14.50
C THR A 87 -15.75 5.96 15.79
N ASP A 88 -15.57 5.25 16.90
CA ASP A 88 -16.17 5.56 18.20
C ASP A 88 -15.59 6.82 18.88
N ARG A 89 -14.50 7.36 18.34
CA ARG A 89 -13.81 8.54 18.89
C ARG A 89 -13.97 9.77 18.04
N ALA A 90 -14.54 9.62 16.83
CA ALA A 90 -14.71 10.70 15.88
C ALA A 90 -15.81 11.68 16.32
N PHE A 91 -15.56 12.94 16.06
CA PHE A 91 -16.56 14.01 16.22
C PHE A 91 -17.01 14.49 14.86
N PHE A 92 -18.30 14.73 14.71
CA PHE A 92 -18.90 15.16 13.45
C PHE A 92 -19.50 16.56 13.53
N GLY A 93 -19.68 17.20 12.37
CA GLY A 93 -20.24 18.54 12.24
C GLY A 93 -19.28 19.62 12.72
N ASP A 94 -19.72 20.48 13.64
CA ASP A 94 -18.94 21.65 14.09
C ASP A 94 -17.81 21.32 15.06
N ARG A 95 -17.77 20.13 15.63
CA ARG A 95 -16.74 19.70 16.54
C ARG A 95 -15.43 19.42 15.80
N THR A 96 -14.32 19.77 16.44
CA THR A 96 -12.98 19.57 15.88
C THR A 96 -12.37 18.26 16.35
N ASN A 97 -11.86 17.47 15.42
CA ASN A 97 -11.00 16.32 15.70
C ASN A 97 -9.53 16.75 15.70
N VAL A 98 -8.74 16.11 16.53
CA VAL A 98 -7.30 16.36 16.65
C VAL A 98 -6.54 15.03 16.57
N ILE A 99 -5.64 14.91 15.59
CA ILE A 99 -4.62 13.87 15.54
C ILE A 99 -3.33 14.47 16.12
N ALA A 100 -2.67 13.75 17.02
CA ALA A 100 -1.31 14.04 17.45
C ALA A 100 -0.44 12.80 17.33
N VAL A 101 0.73 12.93 16.71
CA VAL A 101 1.65 11.82 16.48
C VAL A 101 3.00 12.17 17.12
N TYR A 102 3.43 11.34 18.06
CA TYR A 102 4.78 11.37 18.61
C TYR A 102 5.66 10.43 17.82
N ILE A 103 6.79 10.92 17.35
CA ILE A 103 7.83 10.13 16.68
C ILE A 103 9.06 10.07 17.58
N ASP A 104 9.49 8.85 17.89
CA ASP A 104 10.79 8.59 18.52
C ASP A 104 11.83 8.39 17.42
N GLY A 105 12.54 9.45 17.08
CA GLY A 105 13.62 9.42 16.10
C GLY A 105 14.96 8.97 16.70
N MET A 106 15.02 8.59 17.98
CA MET A 106 16.25 8.10 18.62
C MET A 106 16.44 6.59 18.46
N THR A 107 15.35 5.85 18.25
CA THR A 107 15.38 4.41 17.96
C THR A 107 15.88 4.16 16.54
N THR A 108 16.56 3.05 16.29
CA THR A 108 17.03 2.59 14.97
C THR A 108 16.59 1.15 14.73
N GLU A 109 16.24 0.81 13.49
CA GLU A 109 15.98 -0.56 13.05
C GLU A 109 17.15 -1.12 12.24
N GLY A 110 17.83 -0.24 11.47
CA GLY A 110 18.90 -0.62 10.57
C GLY A 110 20.17 0.19 10.71
N TRP A 111 21.10 -0.07 9.83
CA TRP A 111 22.41 0.61 9.75
C TRP A 111 22.56 1.45 8.47
N TRP A 112 21.45 1.96 7.99
CA TRP A 112 21.31 2.87 6.84
C TRP A 112 20.52 4.12 7.25
N TYR A 113 20.40 5.08 6.35
CA TYR A 113 19.60 6.28 6.60
C TYR A 113 18.10 5.93 6.62
N GLU A 114 17.51 5.96 7.80
CA GLU A 114 16.10 5.65 8.03
C GLU A 114 15.21 6.91 8.02
N GLY A 115 15.82 8.10 8.11
CA GLY A 115 15.08 9.34 8.31
C GLY A 115 14.32 9.40 9.63
N ALA A 116 13.39 10.34 9.74
CA ALA A 116 12.42 10.38 10.84
C ALA A 116 11.22 11.25 10.50
N GLY A 117 10.04 10.78 10.84
CA GLY A 117 8.81 11.53 10.63
C GLY A 117 7.68 10.70 10.05
N ILE A 118 6.63 11.37 9.61
CA ILE A 118 5.54 10.77 8.83
C ILE A 118 5.98 10.86 7.37
N TYR A 119 6.67 9.84 6.90
CA TYR A 119 7.43 9.90 5.64
C TYR A 119 6.72 9.25 4.44
N ARG A 120 5.57 8.61 4.66
CA ARG A 120 4.66 8.11 3.63
C ARG A 120 3.28 8.76 3.79
N HIS A 121 2.34 8.39 2.95
CA HIS A 121 1.00 8.95 2.99
C HIS A 121 0.26 8.67 4.29
N VAL A 122 -0.63 9.60 4.64
CA VAL A 122 -1.62 9.44 5.70
C VAL A 122 -2.99 9.64 5.08
N ARG A 123 -3.87 8.68 5.24
CA ARG A 123 -5.23 8.71 4.69
C ARG A 123 -6.28 8.68 5.80
N LEU A 124 -7.33 9.42 5.58
CA LEU A 124 -8.57 9.26 6.31
C LEU A 124 -9.53 8.48 5.39
N ILE A 125 -9.85 7.27 5.78
CA ILE A 125 -10.71 6.36 5.04
C ILE A 125 -12.09 6.39 5.68
N VAL A 126 -13.11 6.63 4.86
CA VAL A 126 -14.52 6.70 5.27
C VAL A 126 -15.30 5.71 4.43
N LYS A 127 -15.87 4.69 5.07
CA LYS A 127 -16.61 3.62 4.41
C LYS A 127 -17.99 3.45 5.05
N GLU A 128 -18.89 2.78 4.34
CA GLU A 128 -20.14 2.31 4.95
C GLU A 128 -19.83 1.24 6.04
N PRO A 129 -20.73 0.99 7.00
CA PRO A 129 -20.49 -0.04 8.03
C PRO A 129 -20.18 -1.43 7.47
N LEU A 130 -20.78 -1.81 6.35
CA LEU A 130 -20.38 -2.98 5.57
C LEU A 130 -19.63 -2.52 4.33
N HIS A 131 -18.37 -2.91 4.21
CA HIS A 131 -17.46 -2.46 3.14
C HIS A 131 -16.40 -3.51 2.82
N ILE A 132 -15.65 -3.30 1.75
CA ILE A 132 -14.42 -4.06 1.46
C ILE A 132 -13.35 -3.54 2.42
N ALA A 133 -12.78 -4.44 3.23
CA ALA A 133 -11.72 -4.11 4.17
C ALA A 133 -10.50 -3.52 3.43
N HIS A 134 -9.85 -2.56 4.06
CA HIS A 134 -8.68 -1.89 3.47
C HIS A 134 -7.58 -2.90 3.11
N ASP A 135 -6.96 -2.73 1.93
CA ASP A 135 -5.89 -3.58 1.38
C ASP A 135 -6.21 -5.09 1.38
N SER A 136 -7.48 -5.48 1.22
CA SER A 136 -7.93 -6.88 1.32
C SER A 136 -8.30 -7.53 0.00
N ILE A 137 -8.19 -6.84 -1.12
CA ILE A 137 -8.48 -7.40 -2.45
C ILE A 137 -7.26 -8.06 -3.05
N PHE A 138 -7.47 -9.18 -3.74
CA PHE A 138 -6.39 -9.93 -4.36
C PHE A 138 -6.85 -10.59 -5.67
N ALA A 139 -6.07 -10.42 -6.73
CA ALA A 139 -6.27 -11.07 -8.03
C ALA A 139 -5.02 -11.85 -8.41
N LYS A 140 -5.09 -13.19 -8.39
CA LYS A 140 -3.98 -14.08 -8.70
C LYS A 140 -4.21 -14.83 -10.00
N PRO A 141 -3.51 -14.50 -11.09
CA PRO A 141 -3.57 -15.25 -12.33
C PRO A 141 -2.74 -16.55 -12.23
N GLU A 142 -3.31 -17.63 -12.73
CA GLU A 142 -2.65 -18.94 -12.85
C GLU A 142 -2.89 -19.50 -14.24
N LEU A 143 -1.83 -19.89 -14.93
CA LEU A 143 -1.93 -20.55 -16.25
C LEU A 143 -2.63 -21.90 -16.08
N ILE A 144 -3.63 -22.19 -16.93
CA ILE A 144 -4.30 -23.48 -16.95
C ILE A 144 -3.42 -24.45 -17.75
N GLU A 145 -3.04 -25.58 -17.12
CA GLU A 145 -2.22 -26.60 -17.74
C GLU A 145 -2.91 -27.13 -19.03
N ASP A 146 -2.09 -27.40 -20.05
CA ASP A 146 -2.52 -27.94 -21.35
C ASP A 146 -3.54 -27.09 -22.14
N SER A 147 -3.83 -25.86 -21.70
CA SER A 147 -4.78 -24.97 -22.39
C SER A 147 -4.15 -24.06 -23.46
N GLY A 148 -2.82 -24.09 -23.57
CA GLY A 148 -2.08 -23.14 -24.41
C GLY A 148 -1.85 -21.80 -23.73
N ASN A 149 -2.84 -20.90 -23.67
CA ASN A 149 -2.72 -19.58 -23.03
C ASN A 149 -4.01 -19.15 -22.31
N ASP A 150 -4.79 -20.11 -21.82
CA ASP A 150 -5.93 -19.77 -20.97
C ASP A 150 -5.51 -19.68 -19.51
N TRP A 151 -6.10 -18.73 -18.79
CA TRP A 151 -5.76 -18.44 -17.42
C TRP A 151 -7.01 -18.42 -16.55
N ARG A 152 -6.86 -18.92 -15.34
CA ARG A 152 -7.80 -18.65 -14.26
C ARG A 152 -7.24 -17.54 -13.38
N VAL A 153 -8.11 -16.65 -12.94
CA VAL A 153 -7.79 -15.59 -11.97
C VAL A 153 -8.56 -15.89 -10.70
N ILE A 154 -7.84 -16.17 -9.64
CA ILE A 154 -8.40 -16.33 -8.30
C ILE A 154 -8.63 -14.93 -7.75
N CYS A 155 -9.89 -14.60 -7.48
CA CYS A 155 -10.32 -13.31 -6.96
C CYS A 155 -10.73 -13.47 -5.50
N GLU A 156 -10.12 -12.70 -4.60
CA GLU A 156 -10.43 -12.68 -3.17
C GLU A 156 -10.68 -11.24 -2.72
N ALA A 157 -11.68 -11.05 -1.87
CA ALA A 157 -11.94 -9.79 -1.18
C ALA A 157 -12.54 -10.08 0.20
N THR A 158 -12.10 -9.35 1.22
CA THR A 158 -12.63 -9.46 2.56
C THR A 158 -13.62 -8.35 2.82
N ALA A 159 -14.87 -8.70 3.16
CA ALA A 159 -15.83 -7.74 3.70
C ALA A 159 -15.58 -7.55 5.19
N GLU A 160 -15.69 -6.29 5.64
CA GLU A 160 -15.68 -5.91 7.06
C GLU A 160 -17.02 -5.28 7.41
N ASN A 161 -17.57 -5.70 8.54
CA ASN A 161 -18.87 -5.25 9.02
C ASN A 161 -18.72 -4.66 10.42
N SER A 162 -18.72 -3.35 10.53
CA SER A 162 -18.69 -2.64 11.82
C SER A 162 -20.07 -2.39 12.44
N SER A 163 -21.15 -2.97 11.86
CA SER A 163 -22.49 -2.88 12.43
C SER A 163 -22.74 -3.99 13.46
N TYR A 164 -23.81 -3.84 14.25
CA TYR A 164 -24.22 -4.79 15.31
C TYR A 164 -25.10 -5.93 14.80
N GLU A 165 -25.28 -6.08 13.49
CA GLU A 165 -26.10 -7.11 12.87
C GLU A 165 -25.31 -7.84 11.80
N ASP A 166 -25.54 -9.14 11.65
CA ASP A 166 -25.03 -9.92 10.55
C ASP A 166 -25.54 -9.38 9.21
N ARG A 167 -24.67 -9.28 8.22
CA ARG A 167 -24.99 -8.77 6.88
C ARG A 167 -24.67 -9.80 5.80
N LYS A 168 -25.60 -10.03 4.89
CA LYS A 168 -25.36 -10.84 3.71
C LYS A 168 -24.74 -9.99 2.61
N PHE A 169 -23.78 -10.55 1.88
CA PHE A 169 -23.12 -9.87 0.79
C PHE A 169 -22.65 -10.83 -0.30
N ARG A 170 -22.31 -10.27 -1.45
CA ARG A 170 -21.57 -10.91 -2.53
C ARG A 170 -20.47 -9.99 -2.99
N ILE A 171 -19.42 -10.57 -3.55
CA ILE A 171 -18.38 -9.83 -4.25
C ILE A 171 -18.50 -10.13 -5.75
N ARG A 172 -18.80 -9.11 -6.53
CA ARG A 172 -18.72 -9.13 -7.98
C ARG A 172 -17.33 -8.64 -8.39
N THR A 173 -16.71 -9.32 -9.35
CA THR A 173 -15.40 -8.90 -9.89
C THR A 173 -15.49 -8.77 -11.40
N GLU A 174 -14.97 -7.65 -11.90
CA GLU A 174 -14.76 -7.39 -13.32
C GLU A 174 -13.26 -7.34 -13.60
N LEU A 175 -12.78 -8.14 -14.53
CA LEU A 175 -11.42 -8.05 -15.04
C LEU A 175 -11.44 -7.18 -16.29
N LEU A 176 -10.68 -6.08 -16.26
CA LEU A 176 -10.66 -5.08 -17.31
C LEU A 176 -9.29 -5.07 -18.01
N TYR A 177 -9.30 -4.98 -19.33
CA TYR A 177 -8.12 -4.75 -20.13
C TYR A 177 -8.33 -3.52 -21.01
N LYS A 178 -7.46 -2.51 -20.85
CA LYS A 178 -7.58 -1.22 -21.54
C LYS A 178 -8.98 -0.58 -21.39
N GLY A 179 -9.60 -0.80 -20.23
CA GLY A 179 -10.92 -0.26 -19.88
C GLY A 179 -12.12 -1.13 -20.30
N GLU A 180 -11.92 -2.20 -21.07
CA GLU A 180 -12.99 -3.10 -21.51
C GLU A 180 -13.03 -4.37 -20.64
N ALA A 181 -14.23 -4.82 -20.26
CA ALA A 181 -14.39 -6.02 -19.46
C ALA A 181 -14.08 -7.27 -20.28
N VAL A 182 -13.11 -8.06 -19.83
CA VAL A 182 -12.70 -9.33 -20.48
C VAL A 182 -13.25 -10.56 -19.76
N SER A 183 -13.59 -10.43 -18.47
CA SER A 183 -14.26 -11.48 -17.71
C SER A 183 -14.99 -10.86 -16.52
N VAL A 184 -16.16 -11.41 -16.18
CA VAL A 184 -17.00 -10.95 -15.07
C VAL A 184 -17.57 -12.15 -14.34
N GLY A 185 -17.65 -12.06 -13.02
CA GLY A 185 -18.31 -13.08 -12.19
C GLY A 185 -18.52 -12.60 -10.77
N GLU A 186 -19.12 -13.44 -9.96
CA GLU A 186 -19.42 -13.11 -8.57
C GLU A 186 -19.22 -14.32 -7.65
N SER A 187 -19.02 -14.03 -6.38
CA SER A 187 -18.97 -15.04 -5.34
C SER A 187 -20.36 -15.60 -5.01
N GLU A 188 -20.43 -16.71 -4.30
CA GLU A 188 -21.63 -17.10 -3.57
C GLU A 188 -22.03 -16.02 -2.55
N GLU A 189 -23.29 -16.03 -2.13
CA GLU A 189 -23.75 -15.17 -1.03
C GLU A 189 -23.15 -15.66 0.29
N LEU A 190 -22.49 -14.76 1.00
CA LEU A 190 -21.87 -15.00 2.29
C LEU A 190 -22.51 -14.13 3.37
N THR A 191 -22.32 -14.51 4.62
CA THR A 191 -22.69 -13.70 5.77
C THR A 191 -21.42 -13.12 6.41
N CYS A 192 -21.34 -11.80 6.51
CA CYS A 192 -20.37 -11.09 7.31
C CYS A 192 -20.96 -10.89 8.72
N PRO A 193 -20.36 -11.48 9.77
CA PRO A 193 -20.89 -11.37 11.12
C PRO A 193 -20.85 -9.94 11.63
N ALA A 194 -21.71 -9.62 12.60
CA ALA A 194 -21.66 -8.36 13.33
C ALA A 194 -20.27 -8.16 13.93
N ASP A 195 -19.74 -6.93 13.81
CA ASP A 195 -18.38 -6.55 14.29
C ASP A 195 -17.30 -7.56 13.85
N GLY A 196 -17.37 -7.98 12.56
CA GLY A 196 -16.51 -9.05 12.06
C GLY A 196 -16.14 -8.94 10.60
N LYS A 197 -15.47 -9.98 10.10
CA LYS A 197 -14.98 -10.06 8.72
C LYS A 197 -15.37 -11.39 8.07
N ALA A 198 -15.54 -11.36 6.75
CA ALA A 198 -15.73 -12.56 5.94
C ALA A 198 -15.06 -12.42 4.59
N THR A 199 -14.29 -13.42 4.16
CA THR A 199 -13.58 -13.40 2.88
C THR A 199 -14.38 -14.17 1.83
N ALA A 200 -14.70 -13.48 0.75
CA ALA A 200 -15.27 -14.07 -0.45
C ALA A 200 -14.16 -14.47 -1.42
N ARG A 201 -14.35 -15.63 -2.08
CA ARG A 201 -13.41 -16.14 -3.08
C ARG A 201 -14.19 -16.73 -4.26
N HIS A 202 -13.76 -16.40 -5.48
CA HIS A 202 -14.26 -17.01 -6.70
C HIS A 202 -13.19 -16.99 -7.79
N THR A 203 -13.48 -17.63 -8.92
CA THR A 203 -12.51 -17.77 -9.99
C THR A 203 -13.11 -17.31 -11.30
N LEU A 204 -12.34 -16.53 -12.06
CA LEU A 204 -12.67 -16.10 -13.40
C LEU A 204 -11.71 -16.74 -14.42
N VAL A 205 -12.14 -16.89 -15.65
CA VAL A 205 -11.29 -17.39 -16.74
C VAL A 205 -11.11 -16.30 -17.78
N VAL A 206 -9.87 -16.15 -18.26
CA VAL A 206 -9.52 -15.27 -19.37
C VAL A 206 -8.80 -16.10 -20.43
N THR A 207 -9.35 -16.10 -21.63
CA THR A 207 -8.79 -16.84 -22.77
C THR A 207 -7.79 -15.97 -23.51
N ASP A 208 -6.61 -16.50 -23.74
CA ASP A 208 -5.51 -15.89 -24.51
C ASP A 208 -5.20 -14.43 -24.16
N PRO A 209 -4.99 -14.09 -22.85
CA PRO A 209 -4.67 -12.72 -22.47
C PRO A 209 -3.28 -12.29 -22.94
N ALA A 210 -3.12 -10.98 -23.17
CA ALA A 210 -1.80 -10.37 -23.32
C ALA A 210 -1.00 -10.56 -22.02
N ARG A 211 0.23 -11.08 -22.15
CA ARG A 211 1.09 -11.36 -20.99
C ARG A 211 1.91 -10.14 -20.62
N TRP A 212 2.08 -9.96 -19.32
CA TRP A 212 3.06 -9.01 -18.79
C TRP A 212 4.49 -9.54 -19.01
N ASP A 213 5.34 -8.72 -19.59
CA ASP A 213 6.78 -8.99 -19.75
C ASP A 213 7.58 -7.74 -19.42
N ILE A 214 8.88 -7.89 -19.18
CA ILE A 214 9.78 -6.77 -18.90
C ILE A 214 9.87 -5.77 -20.08
N ASP A 215 9.68 -6.21 -21.30
CA ASP A 215 9.75 -5.38 -22.51
C ASP A 215 8.36 -4.93 -22.98
N ASP A 216 7.30 -5.59 -22.54
CA ASP A 216 5.90 -5.30 -22.84
C ASP A 216 5.02 -5.53 -21.60
N PRO A 217 4.98 -4.56 -20.65
CA PRO A 217 4.34 -4.73 -19.36
C PRO A 217 2.81 -4.54 -19.42
N GLU A 218 2.10 -5.44 -20.04
CA GLU A 218 0.64 -5.41 -20.15
C GLU A 218 -0.04 -5.70 -18.81
N LEU A 219 -0.88 -4.76 -18.37
CA LEU A 219 -1.58 -4.81 -17.10
C LEU A 219 -3.08 -4.84 -17.28
N TYR A 220 -3.73 -5.55 -16.38
CA TYR A 220 -5.18 -5.65 -16.22
C TYR A 220 -5.60 -4.98 -14.92
N THR A 221 -6.84 -4.53 -14.84
CA THR A 221 -7.47 -4.07 -13.61
C THR A 221 -8.49 -5.10 -13.15
N ALA A 222 -8.43 -5.47 -11.89
CA ALA A 222 -9.49 -6.23 -11.22
C ALA A 222 -10.29 -5.25 -10.35
N ARG A 223 -11.56 -5.05 -10.70
CA ARG A 223 -12.51 -4.22 -9.96
C ARG A 223 -13.40 -5.13 -9.13
N PHE A 224 -13.39 -4.93 -7.84
CA PHE A 224 -14.18 -5.66 -6.87
C PHE A 224 -15.31 -4.78 -6.36
N SER A 225 -16.54 -5.24 -6.48
CA SER A 225 -17.73 -4.55 -5.96
C SER A 225 -18.40 -5.42 -4.90
N LEU A 226 -18.52 -4.92 -3.68
CA LEU A 226 -19.35 -5.49 -2.64
C LEU A 226 -20.80 -5.09 -2.89
N VAL A 227 -21.71 -6.06 -2.88
CA VAL A 227 -23.14 -5.83 -3.08
C VAL A 227 -23.92 -6.46 -1.92
N SER A 228 -24.73 -5.62 -1.23
CA SER A 228 -25.60 -6.05 -0.11
C SER A 228 -26.85 -5.16 -0.05
N GLY A 229 -27.95 -5.57 -0.69
CA GLY A 229 -29.12 -4.71 -0.87
C GLY A 229 -28.76 -3.42 -1.61
N ASP A 230 -29.00 -2.27 -0.97
CA ASP A 230 -28.65 -0.96 -1.53
C ASP A 230 -27.22 -0.50 -1.17
N ILE A 231 -26.47 -1.29 -0.39
CA ILE A 231 -25.10 -0.99 -0.01
C ILE A 231 -24.16 -1.49 -1.13
N SER A 232 -23.28 -0.60 -1.57
CA SER A 232 -22.20 -0.93 -2.50
C SER A 232 -20.91 -0.27 -2.07
N ASP A 233 -19.81 -0.99 -2.22
CA ASP A 233 -18.44 -0.48 -2.07
C ASP A 233 -17.58 -1.05 -3.18
N GLU A 234 -16.57 -0.31 -3.63
CA GLU A 234 -15.75 -0.69 -4.77
C GLU A 234 -14.27 -0.43 -4.49
N GLU A 235 -13.43 -1.40 -4.85
CA GLU A 235 -11.99 -1.32 -4.79
C GLU A 235 -11.37 -1.90 -6.07
N GLU A 236 -10.21 -1.37 -6.49
CA GLU A 236 -9.50 -1.83 -7.67
C GLU A 236 -8.05 -2.19 -7.34
N THR A 237 -7.53 -3.19 -8.07
CA THR A 237 -6.10 -3.50 -8.10
C THR A 237 -5.66 -3.84 -9.52
N THR A 238 -4.37 -3.65 -9.81
CA THR A 238 -3.78 -4.06 -11.09
C THR A 238 -3.03 -5.38 -10.95
N PHE A 239 -2.99 -6.15 -12.04
CA PHE A 239 -2.22 -7.39 -12.11
C PHE A 239 -1.80 -7.68 -13.55
N GLY A 240 -0.86 -8.61 -13.74
CA GLY A 240 -0.41 -9.04 -15.06
C GLY A 240 -0.36 -10.55 -15.18
N PHE A 241 -0.69 -11.09 -16.35
CA PHE A 241 -0.57 -12.51 -16.66
C PHE A 241 0.88 -12.85 -16.95
N ARG A 242 1.54 -13.58 -16.08
CA ARG A 242 2.93 -14.04 -16.28
C ARG A 242 3.19 -15.34 -15.54
N THR A 243 4.12 -16.11 -16.07
CA THR A 243 4.73 -17.24 -15.34
C THR A 243 6.18 -16.94 -15.04
N PHE A 244 6.67 -17.41 -13.91
CA PHE A 244 8.11 -17.41 -13.63
C PHE A 244 8.52 -18.73 -13.00
N THR A 245 9.72 -19.17 -13.34
CA THR A 245 10.35 -20.35 -12.75
C THR A 245 11.82 -20.10 -12.50
N VAL A 246 12.38 -20.81 -11.54
CA VAL A 246 13.81 -20.79 -11.24
C VAL A 246 14.36 -22.19 -11.43
N ASP A 247 15.33 -22.33 -12.30
CA ASP A 247 16.08 -23.56 -12.53
C ASP A 247 17.47 -23.40 -11.89
N PRO A 248 17.92 -24.34 -11.03
CA PRO A 248 19.20 -24.20 -10.34
C PRO A 248 20.41 -24.15 -11.27
N ASP A 249 20.31 -24.75 -12.46
CA ASP A 249 21.39 -24.80 -13.43
C ASP A 249 21.32 -23.72 -14.51
N LYS A 250 20.10 -23.28 -14.86
CA LYS A 250 19.83 -22.36 -15.97
C LYS A 250 19.41 -20.96 -15.54
N GLY A 251 18.98 -20.78 -14.27
CA GLY A 251 18.62 -19.51 -13.71
C GLY A 251 17.13 -19.17 -13.81
N PHE A 252 16.81 -17.89 -14.03
CA PHE A 252 15.45 -17.37 -13.97
C PHE A 252 14.78 -17.36 -15.34
N PHE A 253 13.52 -17.81 -15.39
CA PHE A 253 12.69 -17.80 -16.60
C PHE A 253 11.43 -16.95 -16.36
N LEU A 254 11.11 -16.09 -17.31
CA LEU A 254 9.86 -15.33 -17.39
C LEU A 254 9.10 -15.76 -18.64
N ASN A 255 7.86 -16.19 -18.51
CA ASN A 255 7.03 -16.68 -19.61
C ASN A 255 7.71 -17.77 -20.47
N GLY A 256 8.50 -18.64 -19.81
CA GLY A 256 9.26 -19.70 -20.48
C GLY A 256 10.55 -19.24 -21.16
N ARG A 257 10.89 -17.97 -21.16
CA ARG A 257 12.13 -17.40 -21.71
C ARG A 257 13.15 -17.16 -20.61
N GLU A 258 14.39 -17.63 -20.79
CA GLU A 258 15.49 -17.35 -19.87
C GLU A 258 15.80 -15.85 -19.84
N ILE A 259 15.86 -15.28 -18.63
CA ILE A 259 16.13 -13.86 -18.39
C ILE A 259 17.35 -13.72 -17.50
N LYS A 260 18.33 -12.95 -17.97
CA LYS A 260 19.41 -12.48 -17.12
C LYS A 260 18.91 -11.29 -16.28
N LEU A 261 18.82 -11.48 -14.96
CA LEU A 261 18.46 -10.41 -14.04
C LEU A 261 19.58 -9.37 -13.99
N LYS A 262 19.23 -8.12 -14.34
CA LYS A 262 20.11 -6.95 -14.31
C LYS A 262 19.45 -5.95 -13.37
N GLY A 263 19.87 -5.92 -12.12
CA GLY A 263 19.20 -5.16 -11.08
C GLY A 263 20.16 -4.41 -10.17
N THR A 264 19.58 -3.55 -9.36
CA THR A 264 20.27 -2.78 -8.32
C THR A 264 19.56 -2.95 -6.99
N CYS A 265 20.33 -2.86 -5.90
CA CYS A 265 19.80 -2.76 -4.55
C CYS A 265 19.55 -1.29 -4.25
N ASN A 266 18.34 -0.95 -3.79
CA ASN A 266 17.94 0.43 -3.67
C ASN A 266 17.31 0.68 -2.30
N HIS A 267 17.88 1.60 -1.55
CA HIS A 267 17.24 2.15 -0.37
C HIS A 267 16.12 3.12 -0.75
N GLN A 268 15.22 3.36 0.18
CA GLN A 268 14.04 4.21 -0.08
C GLN A 268 14.34 5.71 -0.05
N ASP A 269 15.46 6.13 0.52
CA ASP A 269 15.83 7.55 0.59
C ASP A 269 16.23 8.13 -0.77
N HIS A 270 16.14 9.45 -0.88
CA HIS A 270 16.56 10.21 -2.06
C HIS A 270 17.21 11.52 -1.66
N ALA A 271 18.26 11.93 -2.41
CA ALA A 271 18.98 13.15 -2.14
C ALA A 271 18.06 14.38 -2.11
N GLY A 272 18.18 15.18 -1.07
CA GLY A 272 17.41 16.41 -0.85
C GLY A 272 16.08 16.26 -0.13
N VAL A 273 15.48 15.07 -0.12
CA VAL A 273 14.17 14.82 0.52
C VAL A 273 14.21 13.73 1.58
N GLY A 274 15.37 13.06 1.77
CA GLY A 274 15.49 11.95 2.71
C GLY A 274 14.56 10.80 2.36
N VAL A 275 13.86 10.25 3.34
CA VAL A 275 12.90 9.15 3.12
C VAL A 275 11.51 9.62 2.69
N ALA A 276 11.20 10.92 2.83
CA ALA A 276 9.93 11.50 2.40
C ALA A 276 9.91 11.76 0.89
N VAL A 277 10.02 10.68 0.12
CA VAL A 277 10.17 10.74 -1.35
C VAL A 277 8.80 10.90 -2.00
N PRO A 278 8.55 12.01 -2.74
CA PRO A 278 7.32 12.19 -3.49
C PRO A 278 7.09 11.10 -4.55
N ASP A 279 5.82 10.74 -4.82
CA ASP A 279 5.43 9.70 -5.78
C ASP A 279 6.05 9.90 -7.17
N SER A 280 6.12 11.15 -7.63
CA SER A 280 6.75 11.52 -8.90
C SER A 280 8.24 11.17 -8.96
N ILE A 281 8.95 11.29 -7.83
CA ILE A 281 10.36 10.90 -7.73
C ILE A 281 10.48 9.38 -7.67
N GLN A 282 9.56 8.67 -6.98
CA GLN A 282 9.52 7.20 -7.00
C GLN A 282 9.42 6.68 -8.44
N TYR A 283 8.43 7.18 -9.19
CA TYR A 283 8.28 6.84 -10.61
C TYR A 283 9.50 7.22 -11.44
N TYR A 284 10.07 8.42 -11.24
CA TYR A 284 11.26 8.88 -11.93
C TYR A 284 12.47 7.97 -11.73
N ARG A 285 12.70 7.49 -10.50
CA ARG A 285 13.81 6.56 -10.17
C ARG A 285 13.68 5.28 -10.98
N ILE A 286 12.50 4.65 -10.99
CA ILE A 286 12.26 3.40 -11.72
C ILE A 286 12.41 3.62 -13.23
N LYS A 287 11.87 4.73 -13.76
CA LYS A 287 12.03 5.10 -15.17
C LYS A 287 13.51 5.22 -15.55
N ARG A 288 14.33 5.89 -14.73
CA ARG A 288 15.77 6.03 -15.00
C ARG A 288 16.51 4.70 -14.95
N LEU A 289 16.18 3.82 -14.02
CA LEU A 289 16.73 2.48 -13.98
C LEU A 289 16.37 1.68 -15.25
N LYS A 290 15.13 1.77 -15.69
CA LYS A 290 14.69 1.14 -16.95
C LYS A 290 15.47 1.66 -18.17
N GLU A 291 15.64 2.96 -18.28
CA GLU A 291 16.42 3.63 -19.36
C GLU A 291 17.90 3.18 -19.37
N LEU A 292 18.46 2.82 -18.20
CA LEU A 292 19.81 2.25 -18.08
C LEU A 292 19.89 0.76 -18.45
N GLY A 293 18.77 0.14 -18.81
CA GLY A 293 18.69 -1.30 -19.18
C GLY A 293 18.51 -2.22 -17.98
N THR A 294 18.10 -1.69 -16.82
CA THR A 294 17.72 -2.48 -15.64
C THR A 294 16.39 -3.19 -15.89
N ASN A 295 16.27 -4.46 -15.48
CA ASN A 295 15.04 -5.24 -15.55
C ASN A 295 14.62 -5.83 -14.20
N ALA A 296 15.36 -5.53 -13.12
CA ALA A 296 15.07 -6.00 -11.78
C ALA A 296 15.41 -4.93 -10.74
N TYR A 297 14.60 -4.84 -9.69
CA TYR A 297 14.72 -3.93 -8.57
C TYR A 297 14.71 -4.73 -7.26
N ARG A 298 15.70 -4.54 -6.39
CA ARG A 298 15.70 -5.12 -5.06
C ARG A 298 15.44 -4.03 -4.03
N CYS A 299 14.42 -4.26 -3.19
CA CYS A 299 14.07 -3.36 -2.09
C CYS A 299 15.02 -3.59 -0.93
N SER A 300 16.04 -2.75 -0.77
CA SER A 300 17.04 -2.88 0.32
C SER A 300 16.66 -1.95 1.45
N HIS A 301 16.43 -2.41 2.65
CA HIS A 301 16.22 -3.78 3.13
C HIS A 301 14.91 -3.78 3.92
N ASN A 302 13.82 -3.48 3.26
CA ASN A 302 12.51 -3.25 3.88
C ASN A 302 11.42 -3.20 2.81
N MET A 303 10.17 -3.27 3.23
CA MET A 303 8.99 -3.10 2.37
C MET A 303 9.00 -1.71 1.69
N PRO A 304 8.92 -1.65 0.36
CA PRO A 304 8.94 -0.40 -0.39
C PRO A 304 7.62 0.38 -0.24
N ALA A 305 7.63 1.62 -0.70
CA ALA A 305 6.39 2.34 -0.95
C ALA A 305 5.63 1.69 -2.11
N LYS A 306 4.29 1.71 -2.05
CA LYS A 306 3.40 1.14 -3.07
C LYS A 306 3.68 1.71 -4.46
N GLU A 307 4.00 3.00 -4.54
CA GLU A 307 4.30 3.71 -5.78
C GLU A 307 5.53 3.17 -6.52
N ILE A 308 6.49 2.58 -5.78
CA ILE A 308 7.64 1.86 -6.38
C ILE A 308 7.17 0.59 -7.08
N LEU A 309 6.30 -0.19 -6.44
CA LEU A 309 5.77 -1.43 -7.02
C LEU A 309 4.92 -1.12 -8.24
N ASP A 310 4.02 -0.14 -8.15
CA ASP A 310 3.20 0.35 -9.27
C ASP A 310 4.05 0.82 -10.45
N ALA A 311 5.16 1.53 -10.17
CA ALA A 311 6.08 1.97 -11.21
C ALA A 311 6.82 0.79 -11.86
N CYS A 312 7.24 -0.21 -11.07
CA CYS A 312 7.88 -1.42 -11.58
C CYS A 312 6.93 -2.23 -12.47
N ASP A 313 5.67 -2.39 -12.05
CA ASP A 313 4.65 -3.08 -12.83
C ASP A 313 4.41 -2.41 -14.19
N ARG A 314 4.28 -1.08 -14.19
CA ARG A 314 4.01 -0.29 -15.41
C ARG A 314 5.20 -0.15 -16.35
N LEU A 315 6.42 -0.19 -15.82
CA LEU A 315 7.64 0.02 -16.60
C LEU A 315 8.39 -1.30 -16.91
N GLY A 316 7.88 -2.42 -16.45
CA GLY A 316 8.44 -3.74 -16.75
C GLY A 316 9.74 -4.01 -15.97
N LEU A 317 9.73 -3.87 -14.65
CA LEU A 317 10.80 -4.31 -13.77
C LEU A 317 10.30 -5.44 -12.85
N LEU A 318 11.09 -6.48 -12.73
CA LEU A 318 10.89 -7.50 -11.70
C LEU A 318 11.31 -6.96 -10.34
N VAL A 319 10.62 -7.35 -9.28
CA VAL A 319 10.93 -6.88 -7.93
C VAL A 319 11.32 -8.06 -7.04
N MET A 320 12.41 -7.90 -6.29
CA MET A 320 12.72 -8.68 -5.11
C MET A 320 12.34 -7.84 -3.90
N ASP A 321 11.17 -8.12 -3.36
CA ASP A 321 10.66 -7.46 -2.16
C ASP A 321 11.33 -8.05 -0.91
N GLU A 322 11.53 -7.21 0.11
CA GLU A 322 12.12 -7.60 1.40
C GLU A 322 11.24 -7.09 2.55
N ASN A 323 11.13 -7.87 3.61
CA ASN A 323 10.37 -7.58 4.84
C ASN A 323 11.28 -7.63 6.08
#